data_72aa5f58fafeb334d26b4972cc46d759
#
_entry.id   72aa5f58fafeb334d26b4972cc46d759
#
_cell.length_a   1.000
_cell.length_b   1.000
_cell.length_c   1.000
_cell.angle_alpha   90.00
_cell.angle_beta   90.00
_cell.angle_gamma   90.00
#
_symmetry.space_group_name_H-M   'P 1'
#
loop_
_entity.id
_entity.type
_entity.pdbx_description
1 polymer ?
#
loop_
_entity_poly.entity_id
_entity_poly.type
_entity_poly.pdbx_seq_one_letter_code
_entity_poly.pdbx_strand_id
1 'polypeptide(L)'
;MTAERQLIGIAGAAGAKLVLALTAGMVAATAQAQQGMDHSAHDSHAGAAQHSPMQHDGMDHGSMAHPPVSAPSPAASVPPLSDADRAAAFPDLPPHAMHQGGSHFLFLADQLEWQDADEGSALAWDISGWYGGDIDRLAFRSEGERTDGHTEEAELQLLWSHAVGPWWETVAGVRQDFEPGSPQTWAAFGVQGMPLFGLETEATAFLGESGQSALRLEAEYDILLTQHWVLQPTAELNLHGRNDEARGVGSGLSDAGFGLRLRYELNRQFAPYIGVTWNRAYGNTADLLRDEDEDVSDTRLVAGIRFWF
;
A
#
# COMPACT_ATOMS: atom_id res chain seq x y z
N MET A 1 5.90 44.56 -32.27
CA MET A 1 5.43 43.18 -32.38
C MET A 1 6.25 42.38 -31.35
N THR A 2 5.79 42.41 -30.15
CA THR A 2 6.40 41.71 -28.98
C THR A 2 5.69 40.36 -28.89
N ALA A 3 6.42 39.30 -29.18
CA ALA A 3 5.92 37.93 -28.93
C ALA A 3 5.93 37.72 -27.42
N GLU A 4 4.77 37.61 -26.83
CA GLU A 4 4.61 36.99 -25.51
C GLU A 4 5.01 35.53 -25.67
N ARG A 5 6.18 35.19 -25.16
CA ARG A 5 6.55 33.80 -24.88
C ARG A 5 5.80 33.40 -23.64
N GLN A 6 4.83 32.53 -23.77
CA GLN A 6 4.32 31.77 -22.66
C GLN A 6 5.48 30.91 -22.13
N LEU A 7 5.96 31.26 -20.96
CA LEU A 7 6.80 30.40 -20.13
C LEU A 7 5.95 29.19 -19.73
N ILE A 8 6.25 28.05 -20.32
CA ILE A 8 5.76 26.78 -19.84
C ILE A 8 6.71 26.42 -18.70
N GLY A 9 6.35 26.85 -17.49
CA GLY A 9 7.02 26.37 -16.29
C GLY A 9 6.76 24.86 -16.19
N ILE A 10 7.81 24.08 -16.16
CA ILE A 10 7.71 22.68 -15.79
C ILE A 10 7.54 22.69 -14.28
N ALA A 11 6.29 22.59 -13.84
CA ALA A 11 6.03 22.35 -12.44
C ALA A 11 6.68 21.04 -12.05
N GLY A 12 7.49 21.10 -11.03
CA GLY A 12 8.02 19.91 -10.41
C GLY A 12 6.87 18.97 -10.04
N ALA A 13 7.04 17.71 -10.31
CA ALA A 13 6.02 16.69 -10.07
C ALA A 13 5.45 16.84 -8.67
N ALA A 14 4.22 17.28 -8.64
CA ALA A 14 3.48 17.36 -7.38
C ALA A 14 3.09 15.96 -6.94
N GLY A 15 3.08 15.73 -5.69
CA GLY A 15 2.68 14.46 -5.15
C GLY A 15 3.81 13.44 -5.19
N ALA A 16 4.93 13.82 -4.58
CA ALA A 16 6.01 12.89 -4.38
C ALA A 16 5.55 11.68 -3.57
N LYS A 17 5.40 10.56 -4.25
CA LYS A 17 5.29 9.23 -3.66
C LYS A 17 6.56 8.46 -3.91
N LEU A 18 7.18 7.92 -2.93
CA LEU A 18 8.55 7.40 -2.92
C LEU A 18 8.71 5.99 -3.50
N VAL A 19 9.72 5.73 -4.30
CA VAL A 19 10.26 4.40 -4.62
C VAL A 19 11.58 4.12 -3.90
N LEU A 20 11.56 3.14 -3.03
CA LEU A 20 12.78 2.47 -2.63
C LEU A 20 13.28 1.68 -3.85
N ALA A 21 14.52 1.91 -4.29
CA ALA A 21 15.16 1.05 -5.28
C ALA A 21 15.36 -0.35 -4.64
N LEU A 22 14.30 -1.16 -4.66
CA LEU A 22 14.45 -2.58 -4.46
C LEU A 22 15.17 -3.09 -5.70
N THR A 23 16.48 -3.35 -5.56
CA THR A 23 17.15 -4.26 -6.47
C THR A 23 16.32 -5.54 -6.48
N ALA A 24 15.61 -5.75 -7.56
CA ALA A 24 14.84 -6.95 -7.80
C ALA A 24 15.83 -8.11 -7.88
N GLY A 25 16.19 -8.64 -6.72
CA GLY A 25 16.65 -10.02 -6.61
C GLY A 25 15.45 -10.87 -6.96
N MET A 26 15.38 -11.33 -8.19
CA MET A 26 14.43 -12.33 -8.65
C MET A 26 14.68 -13.60 -7.83
N VAL A 27 14.09 -13.71 -6.66
CA VAL A 27 13.94 -14.99 -5.98
C VAL A 27 12.80 -15.68 -6.71
N ALA A 28 13.16 -16.55 -7.63
CA ALA A 28 12.25 -17.54 -8.18
C ALA A 28 11.79 -18.41 -7.01
N ALA A 29 10.68 -18.06 -6.38
CA ALA A 29 9.98 -18.95 -5.47
C ALA A 29 9.38 -20.07 -6.33
N THR A 30 10.08 -21.19 -6.41
CA THR A 30 9.51 -22.44 -6.90
C THR A 30 8.38 -22.81 -5.95
N ALA A 31 7.15 -22.66 -6.40
CA ALA A 31 5.99 -23.21 -5.74
C ALA A 31 6.14 -24.75 -5.72
N GLN A 32 6.63 -25.30 -4.62
CA GLN A 32 6.48 -26.71 -4.33
C GLN A 32 5.02 -26.92 -3.91
N ALA A 33 4.28 -27.54 -4.81
CA ALA A 33 2.97 -28.08 -4.50
C ALA A 33 3.09 -29.01 -3.28
N GLN A 34 2.50 -28.66 -2.16
CA GLN A 34 2.28 -29.55 -1.05
C GLN A 34 1.33 -30.66 -1.53
N GLN A 35 1.88 -31.82 -1.77
CA GLN A 35 1.11 -33.04 -1.95
C GLN A 35 0.32 -33.31 -0.66
N GLY A 36 -0.95 -33.59 -0.84
CA GLY A 36 -1.88 -33.84 0.26
C GLY A 36 -1.39 -34.93 1.19
N MET A 37 -1.35 -34.65 2.49
CA MET A 37 -1.21 -35.66 3.51
C MET A 37 -2.53 -36.40 3.63
N ASP A 38 -2.52 -37.64 3.21
CA ASP A 38 -3.57 -38.60 3.39
C ASP A 38 -3.62 -39.03 4.87
N HIS A 39 -4.71 -38.65 5.58
CA HIS A 39 -4.92 -38.95 7.01
C HIS A 39 -5.66 -40.27 7.23
N SER A 40 -5.36 -41.30 6.46
CA SER A 40 -5.93 -42.64 6.63
C SER A 40 -4.89 -43.65 7.06
N ALA A 41 -4.40 -43.58 8.32
CA ALA A 41 -3.78 -44.71 9.00
C ALA A 41 -3.61 -44.42 10.49
N HIS A 42 -4.71 -44.42 11.25
CA HIS A 42 -4.65 -44.71 12.68
C HIS A 42 -5.02 -46.17 12.91
N ASP A 43 -4.07 -47.06 12.71
CA ASP A 43 -4.18 -48.43 13.20
C ASP A 43 -3.31 -48.60 14.46
N SER A 44 -4.01 -49.02 15.45
CA SER A 44 -3.62 -49.67 16.72
C SER A 44 -2.16 -50.07 16.87
N HIS A 45 -1.44 -49.41 17.77
CA HIS A 45 -0.30 -49.99 18.46
C HIS A 45 -0.58 -50.15 19.96
N ALA A 46 -1.10 -51.31 20.31
CA ALA A 46 -0.93 -51.86 21.63
C ALA A 46 0.49 -52.39 21.75
N GLY A 47 1.38 -51.63 22.35
CA GLY A 47 2.76 -52.00 22.65
C GLY A 47 3.12 -51.51 24.05
N ALA A 48 3.04 -52.41 25.03
CA ALA A 48 3.51 -52.15 26.39
C ALA A 48 5.03 -51.98 26.37
N ALA A 49 5.51 -50.74 26.49
CA ALA A 49 6.91 -50.47 26.78
C ALA A 49 7.11 -50.44 28.29
N GLN A 50 7.82 -51.45 28.81
CA GLN A 50 8.31 -51.49 30.18
C GLN A 50 9.33 -50.37 30.40
N HIS A 51 8.97 -49.38 31.22
CA HIS A 51 9.95 -48.39 31.69
C HIS A 51 10.69 -48.99 32.88
N SER A 52 11.99 -49.22 32.71
CA SER A 52 12.92 -49.54 33.80
C SER A 52 13.02 -48.33 34.75
N PRO A 53 12.99 -48.52 36.06
CA PRO A 53 13.12 -47.41 37.02
C PRO A 53 14.58 -46.93 37.02
N MET A 54 14.79 -45.65 36.71
CA MET A 54 16.06 -44.98 37.01
C MET A 54 16.11 -44.80 38.54
N GLN A 55 17.11 -45.40 39.17
CA GLN A 55 17.48 -45.14 40.57
C GLN A 55 18.11 -43.75 40.64
N HIS A 56 17.44 -42.85 41.32
CA HIS A 56 18.03 -41.59 41.80
C HIS A 56 18.54 -41.80 43.20
N ASP A 57 19.85 -41.94 43.34
CA ASP A 57 20.51 -41.92 44.64
C ASP A 57 20.45 -40.52 45.24
N GLY A 58 19.89 -40.47 46.43
CA GLY A 58 20.24 -39.61 47.55
C GLY A 58 20.17 -38.09 47.36
N MET A 59 18.96 -37.50 47.52
CA MET A 59 18.85 -36.17 48.12
C MET A 59 17.86 -36.27 49.29
N ASP A 60 18.41 -36.15 50.51
CA ASP A 60 17.66 -36.11 51.77
C ASP A 60 16.92 -34.76 51.83
N HIS A 61 15.66 -34.74 51.46
CA HIS A 61 14.77 -33.61 51.69
C HIS A 61 14.13 -33.78 53.06
N GLY A 62 14.66 -33.00 54.00
CA GLY A 62 14.13 -32.90 55.35
C GLY A 62 12.60 -32.82 55.35
N SER A 63 12.00 -33.60 56.24
CA SER A 63 10.56 -33.79 56.42
C SER A 63 9.83 -32.45 56.65
N MET A 64 9.33 -31.85 55.60
CA MET A 64 8.24 -30.86 55.75
C MET A 64 6.95 -31.62 55.95
N ALA A 65 6.40 -31.53 57.17
CA ALA A 65 5.08 -32.04 57.47
C ALA A 65 4.04 -31.33 56.60
N HIS A 66 3.56 -32.02 55.58
CA HIS A 66 2.42 -31.54 54.82
C HIS A 66 1.15 -31.62 55.68
N PRO A 67 0.32 -30.56 55.72
CA PRO A 67 -0.99 -30.68 56.38
C PRO A 67 -1.78 -31.79 55.67
N PRO A 68 -2.67 -32.51 56.41
CA PRO A 68 -3.43 -33.60 55.81
C PRO A 68 -4.23 -33.09 54.62
N VAL A 69 -3.99 -33.69 53.45
CA VAL A 69 -4.78 -33.43 52.25
C VAL A 69 -6.20 -33.84 52.55
N SER A 70 -7.11 -32.87 52.60
CA SER A 70 -8.53 -33.15 52.74
C SER A 70 -8.97 -34.11 51.65
N ALA A 71 -9.68 -35.15 51.96
CA ALA A 71 -10.19 -36.09 50.97
C ALA A 71 -10.94 -35.35 49.89
N PRO A 72 -10.73 -35.64 48.58
CA PRO A 72 -11.42 -34.97 47.51
C PRO A 72 -12.94 -35.10 47.74
N SER A 73 -13.62 -33.97 47.75
CA SER A 73 -15.09 -33.96 47.75
C SER A 73 -15.59 -34.82 46.59
N PRO A 74 -16.61 -35.64 46.79
CA PRO A 74 -17.14 -36.47 45.72
C PRO A 74 -17.48 -35.56 44.52
N ALA A 75 -16.87 -35.83 43.37
CA ALA A 75 -17.14 -35.09 42.14
C ALA A 75 -18.66 -35.17 41.88
N ALA A 76 -19.28 -34.01 41.75
CA ALA A 76 -20.68 -33.97 41.36
C ALA A 76 -20.85 -34.77 40.06
N SER A 77 -21.76 -35.74 40.06
CA SER A 77 -22.03 -36.55 38.88
C SER A 77 -22.54 -35.64 37.78
N VAL A 78 -21.78 -35.52 36.70
CA VAL A 78 -22.25 -34.81 35.50
C VAL A 78 -23.42 -35.60 34.92
N PRO A 79 -24.60 -35.00 34.77
CA PRO A 79 -25.74 -35.70 34.19
C PRO A 79 -25.39 -36.16 32.76
N PRO A 80 -25.89 -37.31 32.31
CA PRO A 80 -25.68 -37.74 30.94
C PRO A 80 -26.36 -36.75 29.97
N LEU A 81 -25.66 -36.35 28.91
CA LEU A 81 -26.21 -35.50 27.88
C LEU A 81 -27.40 -36.15 27.20
N SER A 82 -28.55 -35.49 27.25
CA SER A 82 -29.75 -35.90 26.54
C SER A 82 -29.70 -35.51 25.06
N ASP A 83 -30.59 -36.12 24.25
CA ASP A 83 -30.70 -35.71 22.86
C ASP A 83 -31.22 -34.26 22.71
N ALA A 84 -32.01 -33.81 23.70
CA ALA A 84 -32.42 -32.39 23.74
C ALA A 84 -31.25 -31.43 24.00
N ASP A 85 -30.30 -31.81 24.85
CA ASP A 85 -29.08 -31.00 25.10
C ASP A 85 -28.20 -30.94 23.84
N ARG A 86 -28.09 -32.05 23.10
CA ARG A 86 -27.36 -32.08 21.82
C ARG A 86 -28.04 -31.24 20.78
N ALA A 87 -29.37 -31.31 20.65
CA ALA A 87 -30.12 -30.47 19.71
C ALA A 87 -30.03 -28.98 20.06
N ALA A 88 -30.01 -28.65 21.38
CA ALA A 88 -29.83 -27.26 21.81
C ALA A 88 -28.40 -26.74 21.59
N ALA A 89 -27.38 -27.61 21.70
CA ALA A 89 -25.99 -27.23 21.44
C ALA A 89 -25.66 -27.06 19.96
N PHE A 90 -26.40 -27.75 19.09
CA PHE A 90 -26.23 -27.67 17.62
C PHE A 90 -27.59 -27.40 16.97
N PRO A 91 -28.17 -26.21 17.16
CA PRO A 91 -29.41 -25.85 16.49
C PRO A 91 -29.21 -25.85 14.96
N ASP A 92 -30.24 -26.28 14.22
CA ASP A 92 -30.27 -26.12 12.78
C ASP A 92 -30.29 -24.61 12.44
N LEU A 93 -29.12 -24.05 12.24
CA LEU A 93 -29.00 -22.68 11.76
C LEU A 93 -29.32 -22.65 10.26
N PRO A 94 -30.12 -21.68 9.80
CA PRO A 94 -30.30 -21.51 8.37
C PRO A 94 -28.91 -21.32 7.74
N PRO A 95 -28.68 -21.84 6.53
CA PRO A 95 -27.41 -21.68 5.85
C PRO A 95 -27.12 -20.17 5.76
N HIS A 96 -26.14 -19.73 6.53
CA HIS A 96 -25.63 -18.38 6.35
C HIS A 96 -25.00 -18.34 4.97
N ALA A 97 -25.52 -17.47 4.12
CA ALA A 97 -24.83 -17.11 2.89
C ALA A 97 -23.54 -16.38 3.31
N MET A 98 -22.48 -17.17 3.57
CA MET A 98 -21.18 -16.67 4.02
C MET A 98 -20.49 -15.79 2.99
N HIS A 99 -21.07 -15.63 1.81
CA HIS A 99 -20.54 -14.90 0.68
C HIS A 99 -21.64 -14.19 -0.10
N GLN A 100 -22.44 -13.36 0.55
CA GLN A 100 -23.01 -12.26 -0.20
C GLN A 100 -21.89 -11.25 -0.33
N GLY A 101 -21.13 -11.36 -1.42
CA GLY A 101 -20.15 -10.37 -1.81
C GLY A 101 -20.82 -9.00 -1.89
N GLY A 102 -20.74 -8.23 -0.84
CA GLY A 102 -21.20 -6.85 -0.81
C GLY A 102 -20.30 -6.01 -1.70
N SER A 103 -20.86 -4.98 -2.33
CA SER A 103 -20.03 -3.93 -2.90
C SER A 103 -19.71 -2.91 -1.81
N HIS A 104 -18.48 -2.51 -1.75
CA HIS A 104 -17.95 -1.52 -0.82
C HIS A 104 -17.38 -0.36 -1.63
N PHE A 105 -17.15 0.76 -0.99
CA PHE A 105 -16.43 1.86 -1.59
C PHE A 105 -15.43 2.44 -0.60
N LEU A 106 -14.39 3.05 -1.13
CA LEU A 106 -13.44 3.88 -0.41
C LEU A 106 -13.24 5.16 -1.20
N PHE A 107 -13.17 6.27 -0.50
CA PHE A 107 -12.66 7.53 -1.00
C PHE A 107 -11.52 7.96 -0.07
N LEU A 108 -10.38 8.29 -0.64
CA LEU A 108 -9.19 8.75 0.05
C LEU A 108 -8.70 10.03 -0.60
N ALA A 109 -8.64 11.11 0.16
CA ALA A 109 -7.79 12.25 -0.16
C ALA A 109 -6.51 12.07 0.65
N ASP A 110 -5.48 11.51 0.01
CA ASP A 110 -4.22 11.23 0.67
C ASP A 110 -3.43 12.51 0.86
N GLN A 111 -3.45 13.37 -0.16
CA GLN A 111 -2.83 14.68 -0.13
C GLN A 111 -3.80 15.74 -0.60
N LEU A 112 -4.07 16.69 0.27
CA LEU A 112 -4.58 18.01 -0.05
C LEU A 112 -3.66 18.98 0.66
N GLU A 113 -2.62 19.45 -0.05
CA GLU A 113 -1.53 20.16 0.60
C GLU A 113 -1.19 21.48 -0.08
N TRP A 114 -0.88 22.43 0.77
CA TRP A 114 -0.19 23.64 0.40
C TRP A 114 1.32 23.38 0.43
N GLN A 115 2.01 23.89 -0.58
CA GLN A 115 3.45 23.78 -0.74
C GLN A 115 4.07 25.17 -0.84
N ASP A 116 5.21 25.36 -0.21
CA ASP A 116 6.03 26.55 -0.31
C ASP A 116 6.93 26.41 -1.56
N ALA A 117 6.49 26.94 -2.67
CA ALA A 117 7.22 26.89 -3.94
C ALA A 117 8.08 28.15 -4.13
N ASP A 118 9.19 28.03 -4.86
CA ASP A 118 10.15 29.12 -5.08
C ASP A 118 9.51 30.37 -5.71
N GLU A 119 8.51 30.21 -6.55
CA GLU A 119 7.76 31.29 -7.20
C GLU A 119 6.37 31.51 -6.58
N GLY A 120 6.22 31.34 -5.27
CA GLY A 120 4.94 31.59 -4.59
C GLY A 120 4.44 30.38 -3.80
N SER A 121 3.19 29.98 -3.99
CA SER A 121 2.61 28.84 -3.32
C SER A 121 1.87 27.92 -4.29
N ALA A 122 2.01 26.63 -4.07
CA ALA A 122 1.29 25.64 -4.84
C ALA A 122 0.24 24.92 -3.96
N LEU A 123 -0.81 24.46 -4.62
CA LEU A 123 -1.80 23.55 -4.07
C LEU A 123 -1.71 22.22 -4.81
N ALA A 124 -1.31 21.18 -4.10
CA ALA A 124 -1.24 19.83 -4.66
C ALA A 124 -2.37 18.95 -4.11
N TRP A 125 -2.82 18.01 -4.95
CA TRP A 125 -3.78 16.99 -4.54
C TRP A 125 -3.40 15.61 -5.06
N ASP A 126 -3.68 14.62 -4.22
CA ASP A 126 -3.70 13.20 -4.57
C ASP A 126 -4.96 12.59 -3.96
N ILE A 127 -5.86 12.21 -4.83
CA ILE A 127 -7.18 11.69 -4.47
C ILE A 127 -7.36 10.35 -5.16
N SER A 128 -7.77 9.35 -4.40
CA SER A 128 -8.04 8.02 -4.93
C SER A 128 -9.32 7.43 -4.34
N GLY A 129 -9.81 6.39 -4.97
CA GLY A 129 -10.91 5.64 -4.43
C GLY A 129 -11.28 4.45 -5.29
N TRP A 130 -12.16 3.62 -4.76
CA TRP A 130 -12.63 2.46 -5.48
C TRP A 130 -14.05 2.08 -5.07
N TYR A 131 -14.72 1.35 -5.96
CA TYR A 131 -16.01 0.73 -5.74
C TYR A 131 -15.99 -0.70 -6.29
N GLY A 132 -16.43 -1.67 -5.50
CA GLY A 132 -16.51 -3.06 -5.95
C GLY A 132 -16.54 -4.08 -4.82
N GLY A 133 -16.24 -5.32 -5.16
CA GLY A 133 -16.17 -6.45 -4.24
C GLY A 133 -14.76 -6.70 -3.71
N ASP A 134 -14.58 -7.89 -3.16
CA ASP A 134 -13.30 -8.29 -2.57
C ASP A 134 -12.22 -8.60 -3.61
N ILE A 135 -12.63 -8.97 -4.83
CA ILE A 135 -11.72 -9.42 -5.89
C ILE A 135 -11.65 -8.40 -7.02
N ASP A 136 -12.78 -7.90 -7.47
CA ASP A 136 -12.86 -6.97 -8.59
C ASP A 136 -13.38 -5.62 -8.13
N ARG A 137 -12.66 -4.55 -8.51
CA ARG A 137 -12.99 -3.17 -8.15
C ARG A 137 -12.80 -2.25 -9.35
N LEU A 138 -13.62 -1.22 -9.42
CA LEU A 138 -13.38 -0.07 -10.25
C LEU A 138 -12.69 1.00 -9.38
N ALA A 139 -11.48 1.37 -9.72
CA ALA A 139 -10.70 2.37 -9.02
C ALA A 139 -10.55 3.64 -9.86
N PHE A 140 -10.46 4.77 -9.19
CA PHE A 140 -10.07 6.04 -9.80
C PHE A 140 -8.93 6.67 -9.00
N ARG A 141 -8.10 7.47 -9.67
CA ARG A 141 -7.05 8.29 -9.09
C ARG A 141 -7.02 9.63 -9.79
N SER A 142 -6.75 10.67 -9.05
CA SER A 142 -6.55 12.02 -9.59
C SER A 142 -5.43 12.69 -8.82
N GLU A 143 -4.42 13.11 -9.55
CA GLU A 143 -3.28 13.83 -9.02
C GLU A 143 -3.12 15.15 -9.78
N GLY A 144 -2.55 16.15 -9.12
CA GLY A 144 -2.22 17.38 -9.79
C GLY A 144 -1.71 18.46 -8.86
N GLU A 145 -1.24 19.53 -9.51
CA GLU A 145 -0.69 20.72 -8.85
C GLU A 145 -1.21 21.98 -9.51
N ARG A 146 -1.41 22.99 -8.70
CA ARG A 146 -1.79 24.31 -9.14
C ARG A 146 -0.96 25.37 -8.43
N THR A 147 -0.14 26.11 -9.21
CA THR A 147 0.73 27.18 -8.71
C THR A 147 0.18 28.53 -9.17
N ASP A 148 -0.01 29.49 -8.24
CA ASP A 148 -0.49 30.85 -8.51
C ASP A 148 -1.75 30.94 -9.38
N GLY A 149 -2.62 29.92 -9.29
CA GLY A 149 -3.88 29.87 -10.03
C GLY A 149 -3.79 29.22 -11.40
N HIS A 150 -2.62 28.78 -11.84
CA HIS A 150 -2.40 27.97 -13.05
C HIS A 150 -2.27 26.50 -12.67
N THR A 151 -2.90 25.63 -13.45
CA THR A 151 -2.74 24.19 -13.29
C THR A 151 -1.48 23.78 -14.05
N GLU A 152 -0.52 23.25 -13.33
CA GLU A 152 0.77 22.82 -13.91
C GLU A 152 0.71 21.35 -14.28
N GLU A 153 0.07 20.57 -13.42
CA GLU A 153 -0.14 19.15 -13.64
C GLU A 153 -1.57 18.75 -13.25
N ALA A 154 -2.19 17.91 -14.07
CA ALA A 154 -3.48 17.31 -13.74
C ALA A 154 -3.65 15.99 -14.50
N GLU A 155 -3.87 14.93 -13.78
CA GLU A 155 -4.18 13.62 -14.35
C GLU A 155 -5.41 12.99 -13.68
N LEU A 156 -6.06 12.10 -14.43
CA LEU A 156 -7.14 11.26 -13.97
C LEU A 156 -6.94 9.84 -14.49
N GLN A 157 -6.98 8.86 -13.61
CA GLN A 157 -6.93 7.46 -13.97
C GLN A 157 -8.27 6.77 -13.65
N LEU A 158 -8.71 5.91 -14.53
CA LEU A 158 -9.84 4.99 -14.29
C LEU A 158 -9.37 3.57 -14.55
N LEU A 159 -9.36 2.76 -13.52
CA LEU A 159 -8.70 1.46 -13.49
C LEU A 159 -9.67 0.37 -13.04
N TRP A 160 -9.61 -0.78 -13.67
CA TRP A 160 -10.10 -2.04 -13.10
C TRP A 160 -8.98 -2.66 -12.29
N SER A 161 -9.27 -2.99 -11.02
CA SER A 161 -8.37 -3.67 -10.11
C SER A 161 -8.87 -5.09 -9.86
N HIS A 162 -7.94 -6.04 -9.88
CA HIS A 162 -8.22 -7.46 -9.64
C HIS A 162 -7.23 -8.03 -8.63
N ALA A 163 -7.75 -8.55 -7.52
CA ALA A 163 -6.94 -9.18 -6.48
C ALA A 163 -6.38 -10.52 -6.98
N VAL A 164 -5.05 -10.63 -7.06
CA VAL A 164 -4.32 -11.85 -7.44
C VAL A 164 -3.78 -12.61 -6.22
N GLY A 165 -3.93 -12.04 -5.04
CA GLY A 165 -3.52 -12.64 -3.78
C GLY A 165 -3.94 -11.77 -2.59
N PRO A 166 -3.61 -12.17 -1.35
CA PRO A 166 -4.03 -11.42 -0.16
C PRO A 166 -3.44 -10.00 -0.09
N TRP A 167 -2.31 -9.75 -0.75
CA TRP A 167 -1.53 -8.53 -0.62
C TRP A 167 -1.24 -7.86 -1.97
N TRP A 168 -1.71 -8.45 -3.09
CA TRP A 168 -1.40 -7.97 -4.42
C TRP A 168 -2.62 -7.88 -5.29
N GLU A 169 -2.69 -6.81 -6.04
CA GLU A 169 -3.70 -6.55 -7.06
C GLU A 169 -3.01 -6.19 -8.38
N THR A 170 -3.60 -6.59 -9.48
CA THR A 170 -3.27 -6.09 -10.81
C THR A 170 -4.25 -5.00 -11.19
N VAL A 171 -3.78 -3.96 -11.86
CA VAL A 171 -4.60 -2.87 -12.35
C VAL A 171 -4.48 -2.75 -13.86
N ALA A 172 -5.59 -2.43 -14.53
CA ALA A 172 -5.62 -2.14 -15.95
C ALA A 172 -6.67 -1.08 -16.25
N GLY A 173 -6.36 -0.13 -17.13
CA GLY A 173 -7.32 0.92 -17.44
C GLY A 173 -6.77 2.02 -18.31
N VAL A 174 -7.23 3.24 -18.07
CA VAL A 174 -6.85 4.42 -18.82
C VAL A 174 -6.42 5.54 -17.87
N ARG A 175 -5.44 6.31 -18.32
CA ARG A 175 -5.02 7.57 -17.71
C ARG A 175 -5.24 8.67 -18.74
N GLN A 176 -5.75 9.79 -18.30
CA GLN A 176 -5.88 11.02 -19.06
C GLN A 176 -5.10 12.11 -18.38
N ASP A 177 -4.07 12.61 -19.04
CA ASP A 177 -3.38 13.82 -18.63
C ASP A 177 -4.08 15.02 -19.25
N PHE A 178 -4.30 16.05 -18.46
CA PHE A 178 -4.89 17.32 -18.89
C PHE A 178 -3.84 18.42 -19.01
N GLU A 179 -2.82 18.37 -18.15
CA GLU A 179 -1.64 19.23 -18.11
C GLU A 179 -0.40 18.38 -17.72
N PRO A 180 0.83 18.78 -18.10
CA PRO A 180 1.19 19.94 -18.93
C PRO A 180 0.90 19.72 -20.42
N GLY A 181 0.70 20.80 -21.11
CA GLY A 181 0.56 20.82 -22.57
C GLY A 181 -0.78 20.34 -23.10
N SER A 182 -0.80 19.65 -24.25
CA SER A 182 -2.05 19.13 -24.81
C SER A 182 -2.50 17.87 -24.06
N PRO A 183 -3.83 17.69 -23.86
CA PRO A 183 -4.34 16.47 -23.22
C PRO A 183 -3.86 15.20 -23.92
N GLN A 184 -3.46 14.19 -23.14
CA GLN A 184 -2.92 12.93 -23.66
C GLN A 184 -3.58 11.74 -22.94
N THR A 185 -3.91 10.71 -23.72
CA THR A 185 -4.52 9.48 -23.22
C THR A 185 -3.52 8.34 -23.22
N TRP A 186 -3.51 7.57 -22.13
CA TRP A 186 -2.64 6.42 -21.94
C TRP A 186 -3.46 5.18 -21.56
N ALA A 187 -3.07 4.03 -22.09
CA ALA A 187 -3.44 2.76 -21.51
C ALA A 187 -2.52 2.48 -20.30
N ALA A 188 -3.10 2.08 -19.17
CA ALA A 188 -2.39 1.83 -17.93
C ALA A 188 -2.48 0.33 -17.56
N PHE A 189 -1.36 -0.25 -17.16
CA PHE A 189 -1.25 -1.62 -16.68
C PHE A 189 -0.26 -1.67 -15.53
N GLY A 190 -0.66 -2.22 -14.39
CA GLY A 190 0.20 -2.20 -13.22
C GLY A 190 -0.08 -3.31 -12.23
N VAL A 191 0.72 -3.30 -11.21
CA VAL A 191 0.58 -4.11 -10.01
C VAL A 191 0.78 -3.22 -8.79
N GLN A 192 -0.09 -3.40 -7.82
CA GLN A 192 0.00 -2.70 -6.54
C GLN A 192 -0.15 -3.69 -5.40
N GLY A 193 0.40 -3.35 -4.24
CA GLY A 193 0.26 -4.22 -3.09
C GLY A 193 1.06 -3.79 -1.88
N MET A 194 0.90 -4.57 -0.82
CA MET A 194 1.57 -4.36 0.48
C MET A 194 2.50 -5.54 0.78
N PRO A 195 3.74 -5.56 0.25
CA PRO A 195 4.69 -6.66 0.46
C PRO A 195 5.12 -6.82 1.92
N LEU A 196 5.09 -5.74 2.69
CA LEU A 196 5.34 -5.71 4.13
C LEU A 196 4.24 -4.87 4.78
N PHE A 197 3.93 -5.16 6.03
CA PHE A 197 2.94 -4.39 6.78
C PHE A 197 3.33 -2.90 6.84
N GLY A 198 2.44 -2.03 6.38
CA GLY A 198 2.64 -0.59 6.31
C GLY A 198 3.46 -0.10 5.10
N LEU A 199 4.01 -1.00 4.25
CA LEU A 199 4.68 -0.62 3.01
C LEU A 199 3.74 -0.86 1.84
N GLU A 200 3.25 0.20 1.24
CA GLU A 200 2.50 0.17 0.00
C GLU A 200 3.45 0.37 -1.18
N THR A 201 3.26 -0.40 -2.24
CA THR A 201 4.10 -0.33 -3.44
C THR A 201 3.25 -0.43 -4.69
N GLU A 202 3.65 0.32 -5.71
CA GLU A 202 3.01 0.30 -7.00
C GLU A 202 4.04 0.33 -8.13
N ALA A 203 3.72 -0.36 -9.22
CA ALA A 203 4.46 -0.29 -10.47
C ALA A 203 3.45 -0.27 -11.62
N THR A 204 3.33 0.85 -12.32
CA THR A 204 2.37 1.05 -13.41
C THR A 204 3.08 1.47 -14.68
N ALA A 205 2.89 0.68 -15.74
CA ALA A 205 3.34 0.98 -17.09
C ALA A 205 2.22 1.68 -17.88
N PHE A 206 2.59 2.71 -18.63
CA PHE A 206 1.70 3.51 -19.46
C PHE A 206 2.11 3.40 -20.92
N LEU A 207 1.14 3.23 -21.80
CA LEU A 207 1.31 3.23 -23.24
C LEU A 207 0.44 4.35 -23.84
N GLY A 208 1.07 5.39 -24.27
CA GLY A 208 0.41 6.58 -24.79
C GLY A 208 0.26 6.57 -26.30
N GLU A 209 -0.38 7.63 -26.82
CA GLU A 209 -0.52 7.90 -28.24
C GLU A 209 0.86 8.06 -28.90
N SER A 210 0.95 7.85 -30.19
CA SER A 210 2.19 8.01 -30.97
C SER A 210 3.37 7.14 -30.54
N GLY A 211 3.11 6.06 -29.78
CA GLY A 211 4.14 5.11 -29.32
C GLY A 211 4.96 5.64 -28.15
N GLN A 212 4.41 6.53 -27.37
CA GLN A 212 4.97 6.94 -26.10
C GLN A 212 4.78 5.83 -25.06
N SER A 213 5.72 5.69 -24.15
CA SER A 213 5.64 4.75 -23.05
C SER A 213 6.26 5.37 -21.80
N ALA A 214 5.67 5.03 -20.65
CA ALA A 214 6.20 5.45 -19.36
C ALA A 214 6.06 4.30 -18.33
N LEU A 215 6.87 4.37 -17.29
CA LEU A 215 6.78 3.49 -16.12
C LEU A 215 6.89 4.36 -14.87
N ARG A 216 5.87 4.28 -14.01
CA ARG A 216 5.87 4.91 -12.69
C ARG A 216 6.05 3.83 -11.64
N LEU A 217 6.97 4.06 -10.73
CA LEU A 217 7.20 3.20 -9.58
C LEU A 217 7.00 4.04 -8.31
N GLU A 218 6.21 3.51 -7.37
CA GLU A 218 5.85 4.22 -6.15
C GLU A 218 5.98 3.31 -4.94
N ALA A 219 6.36 3.89 -3.82
CA ALA A 219 6.29 3.25 -2.52
C ALA A 219 6.05 4.25 -1.40
N GLU A 220 5.26 3.84 -0.44
CA GLU A 220 4.90 4.59 0.75
C GLU A 220 5.01 3.69 1.97
N TYR A 221 5.51 4.23 3.08
CA TYR A 221 5.64 3.46 4.30
C TYR A 221 5.12 4.21 5.52
N ASP A 222 4.13 3.66 6.20
CA ASP A 222 3.58 4.20 7.43
C ASP A 222 4.36 3.71 8.66
N ILE A 223 5.18 4.59 9.26
CA ILE A 223 5.93 4.34 10.49
C ILE A 223 5.16 4.92 11.66
N LEU A 224 4.53 4.07 12.45
CA LEU A 224 3.81 4.49 13.65
C LEU A 224 4.80 4.84 14.76
N LEU A 225 5.02 6.14 14.99
CA LEU A 225 5.84 6.63 16.10
C LEU A 225 5.09 6.52 17.44
N THR A 226 3.79 6.76 17.41
CA THR A 226 2.85 6.60 18.53
C THR A 226 1.49 6.17 17.99
N GLN A 227 0.47 6.11 18.83
CA GLN A 227 -0.91 5.82 18.40
C GLN A 227 -1.53 6.93 17.52
N HIS A 228 -0.96 8.14 17.52
CA HIS A 228 -1.45 9.30 16.78
C HIS A 228 -0.43 9.89 15.82
N TRP A 229 0.84 9.70 16.04
CA TRP A 229 1.90 10.22 15.20
C TRP A 229 2.39 9.16 14.24
N VAL A 230 2.27 9.44 12.96
CA VAL A 230 2.73 8.59 11.86
C VAL A 230 3.75 9.37 11.05
N LEU A 231 4.92 8.80 10.85
CA LEU A 231 5.93 9.31 9.92
C LEU A 231 5.79 8.54 8.62
N GLN A 232 5.58 9.26 7.53
CA GLN A 232 5.30 8.70 6.22
C GLN A 232 6.38 9.15 5.23
N PRO A 233 7.43 8.35 5.03
CA PRO A 233 8.31 8.49 3.86
C PRO A 233 7.59 8.00 2.60
N THR A 234 7.78 8.74 1.52
CA THR A 234 7.24 8.43 0.20
C THR A 234 8.32 8.58 -0.87
N ALA A 235 8.36 7.81 -1.98
CA ALA A 235 9.24 7.97 -3.14
C ALA A 235 8.59 7.55 -4.42
N GLU A 236 8.89 8.27 -5.47
CA GLU A 236 8.43 8.04 -6.82
C GLU A 236 9.59 8.06 -7.81
N LEU A 237 9.51 7.21 -8.82
CA LEU A 237 10.40 7.25 -9.99
C LEU A 237 9.56 7.21 -11.24
N ASN A 238 9.80 8.16 -12.12
CA ASN A 238 9.21 8.21 -13.45
C ASN A 238 10.26 7.91 -14.52
N LEU A 239 9.94 6.97 -15.39
CA LEU A 239 10.77 6.62 -16.54
C LEU A 239 9.94 6.77 -17.81
N HIS A 240 10.52 7.41 -18.84
CA HIS A 240 9.86 7.58 -20.13
C HIS A 240 10.67 6.90 -21.24
N GLY A 241 9.98 6.27 -22.18
CA GLY A 241 10.63 5.57 -23.29
C GLY A 241 11.11 6.49 -24.41
N ARG A 242 10.60 7.73 -24.47
CA ARG A 242 10.92 8.71 -25.53
C ARG A 242 10.89 10.12 -24.97
N ASN A 243 11.65 11.01 -25.59
CA ASN A 243 11.55 12.44 -25.29
C ASN A 243 10.20 13.00 -25.75
N ASP A 244 9.65 13.90 -24.94
CA ASP A 244 8.48 14.72 -25.23
C ASP A 244 8.79 16.17 -24.83
N GLU A 245 9.46 16.89 -25.74
CA GLU A 245 9.90 18.26 -25.50
C GLU A 245 8.71 19.21 -25.25
N ALA A 246 7.53 18.91 -25.83
CA ALA A 246 6.33 19.71 -25.60
C ALA A 246 5.80 19.63 -24.16
N ARG A 247 6.21 18.61 -23.41
CA ARG A 247 5.87 18.39 -22.01
C ARG A 247 7.08 18.53 -21.08
N GLY A 248 8.24 18.87 -21.65
CA GLY A 248 9.48 18.97 -20.89
C GLY A 248 10.02 17.63 -20.36
N VAL A 249 9.62 16.50 -20.93
CA VAL A 249 9.97 15.17 -20.44
C VAL A 249 11.01 14.51 -21.36
N GLY A 250 12.09 14.05 -20.76
CA GLY A 250 13.17 13.33 -21.45
C GLY A 250 13.04 11.80 -21.30
N SER A 251 13.62 11.07 -22.25
CA SER A 251 13.66 9.60 -22.20
C SER A 251 14.65 9.08 -21.16
N GLY A 252 14.35 7.90 -20.62
CA GLY A 252 15.08 7.26 -19.51
C GLY A 252 14.45 7.57 -18.16
N LEU A 253 15.25 7.64 -17.12
CA LEU A 253 14.80 8.15 -15.82
C LEU A 253 14.55 9.66 -15.98
N SER A 254 13.28 10.05 -15.90
CA SER A 254 12.87 11.46 -16.07
C SER A 254 13.03 12.23 -14.77
N ASP A 255 12.48 11.70 -13.72
CA ASP A 255 12.48 12.34 -12.40
C ASP A 255 12.43 11.31 -11.27
N ALA A 256 12.79 11.78 -10.07
CA ALA A 256 12.61 11.07 -8.84
C ALA A 256 12.16 12.04 -7.75
N GLY A 257 11.11 11.66 -7.05
CA GLY A 257 10.55 12.38 -5.92
C GLY A 257 10.80 11.65 -4.60
N PHE A 258 10.98 12.41 -3.55
CA PHE A 258 11.04 11.93 -2.16
C PHE A 258 10.20 12.84 -1.28
N GLY A 259 9.32 12.24 -0.47
CA GLY A 259 8.53 12.95 0.52
C GLY A 259 8.75 12.39 1.92
N LEU A 260 8.68 13.27 2.91
CA LEU A 260 8.64 12.87 4.31
C LEU A 260 7.58 13.71 5.01
N ARG A 261 6.49 13.08 5.41
CA ARG A 261 5.36 13.73 6.06
C ARG A 261 5.23 13.24 7.50
N LEU A 262 4.99 14.14 8.43
CA LEU A 262 4.65 13.83 9.81
C LEU A 262 3.17 14.13 10.01
N ARG A 263 2.38 13.06 10.11
CA ARG A 263 0.93 13.07 10.19
C ARG A 263 0.47 12.91 11.65
N TYR A 264 -0.51 13.69 12.06
CA TYR A 264 -1.16 13.55 13.35
C TYR A 264 -2.61 13.07 13.19
N GLU A 265 -2.89 11.83 13.54
CA GLU A 265 -4.24 11.27 13.49
C GLU A 265 -5.12 11.82 14.62
N LEU A 266 -5.95 12.80 14.31
CA LEU A 266 -7.00 13.26 15.21
C LEU A 266 -8.04 12.14 15.44
N ASN A 267 -8.35 11.44 14.38
CA ASN A 267 -9.04 10.17 14.34
C ASN A 267 -8.53 9.38 13.13
N ARG A 268 -8.95 8.11 12.98
CA ARG A 268 -8.48 7.25 11.89
C ARG A 268 -8.78 7.79 10.49
N GLN A 269 -9.82 8.60 10.37
CA GLN A 269 -10.32 9.11 9.09
C GLN A 269 -9.83 10.51 8.75
N PHE A 270 -9.21 11.23 9.68
CA PHE A 270 -8.77 12.60 9.45
C PHE A 270 -7.46 12.90 10.18
N ALA A 271 -6.47 13.33 9.41
CA ALA A 271 -5.13 13.61 9.90
C ALA A 271 -4.52 14.83 9.18
N PRO A 272 -4.30 15.96 9.88
CA PRO A 272 -3.41 17.00 9.38
C PRO A 272 -1.96 16.53 9.42
N TYR A 273 -1.13 17.09 8.54
CA TYR A 273 0.30 16.80 8.48
C TYR A 273 1.12 18.03 8.06
N ILE A 274 2.40 17.93 8.34
CA ILE A 274 3.45 18.80 7.80
C ILE A 274 4.55 17.91 7.24
N GLY A 275 5.32 18.42 6.29
CA GLY A 275 6.36 17.61 5.68
C GLY A 275 7.33 18.41 4.84
N VAL A 276 8.19 17.67 4.17
CA VAL A 276 9.11 18.16 3.17
C VAL A 276 9.08 17.22 1.98
N THR A 277 9.09 17.80 0.78
CA THR A 277 9.24 17.06 -0.48
C THR A 277 10.52 17.51 -1.16
N TRP A 278 11.15 16.59 -1.86
CA TRP A 278 12.29 16.82 -2.70
C TRP A 278 12.08 16.12 -4.03
N ASN A 279 12.17 16.87 -5.12
CA ASN A 279 12.03 16.38 -6.47
C ASN A 279 13.29 16.69 -7.27
N ARG A 280 13.65 15.81 -8.18
CA ARG A 280 14.80 16.01 -9.05
C ARG A 280 14.59 15.38 -10.41
N ALA A 281 14.85 16.16 -11.45
CA ALA A 281 14.93 15.71 -12.82
C ALA A 281 16.29 15.06 -13.13
N TYR A 282 16.29 14.07 -14.01
CA TYR A 282 17.46 13.32 -14.43
C TYR A 282 17.54 13.21 -15.95
N GLY A 283 18.73 12.82 -16.42
CA GLY A 283 18.97 12.53 -17.84
C GLY A 283 18.52 13.64 -18.78
N ASN A 284 17.80 13.26 -19.83
CA ASN A 284 17.35 14.21 -20.85
C ASN A 284 16.33 15.22 -20.32
N THR A 285 15.54 14.89 -19.29
CA THR A 285 14.64 15.85 -18.63
C THR A 285 15.44 16.97 -17.97
N ALA A 286 16.49 16.61 -17.25
CA ALA A 286 17.37 17.60 -16.62
C ALA A 286 18.13 18.46 -17.65
N ASP A 287 18.40 17.93 -18.83
CA ASP A 287 19.05 18.70 -19.89
C ASP A 287 18.06 19.71 -20.51
N LEU A 288 16.79 19.33 -20.72
CA LEU A 288 15.72 20.23 -21.17
C LEU A 288 15.51 21.39 -20.19
N LEU A 289 15.43 21.11 -18.88
CA LEU A 289 15.31 22.15 -17.84
C LEU A 289 16.47 23.14 -17.86
N ARG A 290 17.71 22.64 -17.97
CA ARG A 290 18.89 23.52 -18.05
C ARG A 290 18.93 24.39 -19.30
N ASP A 291 18.42 23.87 -20.42
CA ASP A 291 18.33 24.62 -21.66
C ASP A 291 17.30 25.78 -21.59
N GLU A 292 16.33 25.66 -20.63
CA GLU A 292 15.33 26.68 -20.31
C GLU A 292 15.71 27.57 -19.13
N ASP A 293 16.93 27.40 -18.57
CA ASP A 293 17.43 28.07 -17.35
C ASP A 293 16.60 27.75 -16.09
N GLU A 294 15.99 26.56 -16.03
CA GLU A 294 15.21 26.08 -14.88
C GLU A 294 16.01 25.16 -13.95
N ASP A 295 15.61 25.12 -12.69
CA ASP A 295 16.25 24.28 -11.68
C ASP A 295 15.90 22.80 -11.87
N VAL A 296 16.91 21.94 -11.80
CA VAL A 296 16.75 20.48 -11.94
C VAL A 296 16.34 19.78 -10.64
N SER A 297 16.27 20.48 -9.54
CA SER A 297 15.85 19.93 -8.25
C SER A 297 15.15 20.98 -7.42
N ASP A 298 14.11 20.58 -6.75
CA ASP A 298 13.28 21.43 -5.92
C ASP A 298 13.04 20.76 -4.56
N THR A 299 12.99 21.58 -3.50
CA THR A 299 12.72 21.13 -2.12
C THR A 299 11.70 22.04 -1.50
N ARG A 300 10.52 21.52 -1.17
CA ARG A 300 9.41 22.29 -0.66
C ARG A 300 9.02 21.88 0.75
N LEU A 301 8.63 22.86 1.56
CA LEU A 301 7.88 22.60 2.78
C LEU A 301 6.41 22.43 2.44
N VAL A 302 5.78 21.43 3.03
CA VAL A 302 4.37 21.12 2.75
C VAL A 302 3.56 21.05 4.04
N ALA A 303 2.29 21.45 3.93
CA ALA A 303 1.31 21.32 5.00
C ALA A 303 -0.05 20.96 4.41
N GLY A 304 -0.68 19.94 4.94
CA GLY A 304 -1.91 19.43 4.34
C GLY A 304 -2.79 18.63 5.29
N ILE A 305 -3.80 18.04 4.70
CA ILE A 305 -4.74 17.15 5.37
C ILE A 305 -4.90 15.86 4.56
N ARG A 306 -5.04 14.76 5.29
CA ARG A 306 -5.43 13.44 4.78
C ARG A 306 -6.78 13.05 5.38
N PHE A 307 -7.69 12.55 4.57
CA PHE A 307 -8.93 11.99 5.07
C PHE A 307 -9.49 10.90 4.14
N TRP A 308 -10.29 10.00 4.74
CA TRP A 308 -10.95 8.94 3.99
C TRP A 308 -12.32 8.61 4.59
N PHE A 309 -13.19 8.01 3.79
CA PHE A 309 -14.49 7.49 4.22
C PHE A 309 -15.02 6.40 3.27
#